data_346131e11d1ef9c9101b8203f41da265
#
_entry.id   346131e11d1ef9c9101b8203f41da265
#
_cell.length_a   1.000
_cell.length_b   1.000
_cell.length_c   1.000
_cell.angle_alpha   90.00
_cell.angle_beta   90.00
_cell.angle_gamma   90.00
#
_symmetry.space_group_name_H-M   'P 1'
#
loop_
_entity.id
_entity.type
_entity.pdbx_description
1 polymer ?
#
loop_
_entity_poly.entity_id
_entity_poly.type
_entity_poly.pdbx_seq_one_letter_code
_entity_poly.pdbx_strand_id
1 'polypeptide(L)'
;MPRHLKDDQIGVLFAVITDPRDRAMFMLMLRCGLRVEEVARLTVDAIDCRRRQIFVFNGKGGKDRVVYLSEDARTALETYLKRRSSKAKGLFLVQKGPMKGSPISVRGIQKRIEHYARKSRVKVSCHQLRHTMATQLLNADAALVTIQDLLGHGQITTTQRYCRVADLKVQRDYYKAIEVVLQRTQVRGKDDFEPPEKRAKENMV
;
A
#
# COMPACT_ATOMS: atom_id res chain seq x y z
N MET A 1 -4.64 -14.02 -16.36
CA MET A 1 -5.03 -13.10 -15.26
C MET A 1 -3.79 -12.80 -14.43
N PRO A 2 -3.53 -11.55 -14.02
CA PRO A 2 -2.43 -11.28 -13.12
C PRO A 2 -2.71 -11.99 -11.79
N ARG A 3 -1.83 -12.89 -11.39
CA ARG A 3 -1.97 -13.62 -10.12
C ARG A 3 -1.71 -12.65 -8.97
N HIS A 4 -2.58 -12.61 -7.95
CA HIS A 4 -2.32 -11.92 -6.70
C HIS A 4 -1.16 -12.61 -5.95
N LEU A 5 -0.50 -11.87 -5.06
CA LEU A 5 0.52 -12.44 -4.18
C LEU A 5 -0.15 -13.28 -3.09
N LYS A 6 0.44 -14.42 -2.77
CA LYS A 6 0.09 -15.19 -1.58
C LYS A 6 0.65 -14.52 -0.32
N ASP A 7 0.13 -14.86 0.86
CA ASP A 7 0.51 -14.20 2.11
C ASP A 7 1.98 -14.45 2.47
N ASP A 8 2.50 -15.66 2.21
CA ASP A 8 3.91 -15.99 2.37
C ASP A 8 4.80 -15.14 1.44
N GLN A 9 4.40 -14.93 0.18
CA GLN A 9 5.13 -14.10 -0.77
C GLN A 9 5.16 -12.62 -0.34
N ILE A 10 4.07 -12.12 0.27
CA ILE A 10 4.03 -10.77 0.84
C ILE A 10 5.05 -10.66 1.98
N GLY A 11 5.08 -11.63 2.90
CA GLY A 11 6.05 -11.67 3.99
C GLY A 11 7.49 -11.62 3.48
N VAL A 12 7.84 -12.50 2.54
CA VAL A 12 9.19 -12.56 1.92
C VAL A 12 9.54 -11.25 1.20
N LEU A 13 8.61 -10.66 0.45
CA LEU A 13 8.83 -9.39 -0.23
C LEU A 13 9.11 -8.26 0.76
N PHE A 14 8.26 -8.09 1.77
CA PHE A 14 8.37 -6.98 2.72
C PHE A 14 9.54 -7.15 3.71
N ALA A 15 10.03 -8.36 3.94
CA ALA A 15 11.24 -8.61 4.74
C ALA A 15 12.51 -7.99 4.12
N VAL A 16 12.58 -7.91 2.79
CA VAL A 16 13.76 -7.32 2.10
C VAL A 16 13.64 -5.82 1.85
N ILE A 17 12.46 -5.20 2.07
CA ILE A 17 12.24 -3.76 1.88
C ILE A 17 12.64 -3.02 3.16
N THR A 18 13.89 -2.59 3.21
CA THR A 18 14.48 -1.91 4.38
C THR A 18 14.41 -0.39 4.32
N ASP A 19 14.19 0.20 3.14
CA ASP A 19 14.04 1.65 2.97
C ASP A 19 12.63 2.09 3.41
N PRO A 20 12.50 3.01 4.39
CA PRO A 20 11.20 3.43 4.91
C PRO A 20 10.30 4.09 3.88
N ARG A 21 10.86 4.86 2.92
CA ARG A 21 10.09 5.46 1.83
C ARG A 21 9.47 4.38 0.95
N ASP A 22 10.29 3.42 0.52
CA ASP A 22 9.86 2.37 -0.39
C ASP A 22 8.85 1.45 0.30
N ARG A 23 9.08 1.15 1.59
CA ARG A 23 8.12 0.39 2.41
C ARG A 23 6.77 1.10 2.51
N ALA A 24 6.76 2.41 2.79
CA ALA A 24 5.53 3.20 2.83
C ALA A 24 4.81 3.20 1.47
N MET A 25 5.51 3.46 0.36
CA MET A 25 4.92 3.45 -0.99
C MET A 25 4.21 2.12 -1.29
N PHE A 26 4.89 1.00 -1.03
CA PHE A 26 4.33 -0.32 -1.36
C PHE A 26 3.25 -0.77 -0.38
N MET A 27 3.32 -0.35 0.89
CA MET A 27 2.23 -0.55 1.84
C MET A 27 0.95 0.19 1.42
N LEU A 28 1.06 1.43 0.93
CA LEU A 28 -0.11 2.15 0.43
C LEU A 28 -0.75 1.46 -0.79
N MET A 29 0.06 0.85 -1.67
CA MET A 29 -0.49 0.06 -2.78
C MET A 29 -1.15 -1.24 -2.30
N LEU A 30 -0.52 -1.93 -1.34
CA LEU A 30 -0.97 -3.24 -0.84
C LEU A 30 -2.17 -3.14 0.09
N ARG A 31 -2.25 -2.09 0.94
CA ARG A 31 -3.29 -1.97 1.99
C ARG A 31 -4.39 -0.98 1.63
N CYS A 32 -4.04 0.13 0.96
CA CYS A 32 -5.01 1.16 0.58
C CYS A 32 -5.43 1.06 -0.90
N GLY A 33 -4.81 0.18 -1.68
CA GLY A 33 -5.16 -0.05 -3.09
C GLY A 33 -4.85 1.13 -4.01
N LEU A 34 -3.89 1.98 -3.67
CA LEU A 34 -3.49 3.10 -4.52
C LEU A 34 -2.85 2.62 -5.83
N ARG A 35 -3.11 3.34 -6.93
CA ARG A 35 -2.39 3.16 -8.19
C ARG A 35 -1.00 3.77 -8.10
N VAL A 36 -0.07 3.28 -8.90
CA VAL A 36 1.32 3.80 -8.91
C VAL A 36 1.36 5.29 -9.25
N GLU A 37 0.50 5.75 -10.17
CA GLU A 37 0.37 7.17 -10.52
C GLU A 37 -0.17 8.00 -9.36
N GLU A 38 -1.12 7.46 -8.58
CA GLU A 38 -1.68 8.11 -7.40
C GLU A 38 -0.60 8.24 -6.31
N VAL A 39 0.18 7.18 -6.06
CA VAL A 39 1.30 7.22 -5.11
C VAL A 39 2.37 8.23 -5.54
N ALA A 40 2.69 8.31 -6.83
CA ALA A 40 3.67 9.26 -7.34
C ALA A 40 3.24 10.73 -7.17
N ARG A 41 1.92 11.01 -7.26
CA ARG A 41 1.33 12.36 -7.14
C ARG A 41 0.89 12.72 -5.72
N LEU A 42 0.97 11.78 -4.79
CA LEU A 42 0.46 11.98 -3.43
C LEU A 42 1.21 13.12 -2.73
N THR A 43 0.49 13.97 -2.04
CA THR A 43 1.02 15.11 -1.29
C THR A 43 0.91 14.88 0.22
N VAL A 44 1.67 15.65 1.02
CA VAL A 44 1.66 15.49 2.48
C VAL A 44 0.31 15.89 3.07
N ASP A 45 -0.31 16.91 2.56
CA ASP A 45 -1.61 17.45 2.98
C ASP A 45 -2.80 16.53 2.61
N ALA A 46 -2.59 15.58 1.69
CA ALA A 46 -3.58 14.55 1.39
C ALA A 46 -3.70 13.46 2.47
N ILE A 47 -2.83 13.48 3.48
CA ILE A 47 -2.74 12.44 4.53
C ILE A 47 -3.32 12.96 5.84
N ASP A 48 -4.33 12.29 6.36
CA ASP A 48 -4.82 12.47 7.73
C ASP A 48 -4.52 11.20 8.56
N CYS A 49 -3.36 11.21 9.24
CA CYS A 49 -2.95 10.08 10.08
C CYS A 49 -3.86 9.89 11.31
N ARG A 50 -4.51 10.96 11.81
CA ARG A 50 -5.41 10.88 12.98
C ARG A 50 -6.69 10.15 12.60
N ARG A 51 -7.29 10.52 11.45
CA ARG A 51 -8.49 9.87 10.92
C ARG A 51 -8.18 8.59 10.15
N ARG A 52 -6.91 8.26 9.95
CA ARG A 52 -6.44 7.14 9.12
C ARG A 52 -7.01 7.18 7.70
N GLN A 53 -6.97 8.35 7.07
CA GLN A 53 -7.54 8.61 5.76
C GLN A 53 -6.49 9.18 4.81
N ILE A 54 -6.64 8.85 3.53
CA ILE A 54 -5.88 9.46 2.43
C ILE A 54 -6.89 9.97 1.42
N PHE A 55 -6.79 11.24 1.08
CA PHE A 55 -7.57 11.87 0.01
C PHE A 55 -6.85 11.66 -1.31
N VAL A 56 -7.50 10.96 -2.23
CA VAL A 56 -6.98 10.69 -3.58
C VAL A 56 -7.68 11.60 -4.56
N PHE A 57 -6.99 12.65 -5.00
CA PHE A 57 -7.51 13.64 -5.94
C PHE A 57 -7.25 13.20 -7.38
N ASN A 58 -8.18 13.56 -8.29
CA ASN A 58 -8.08 13.29 -9.73
C ASN A 58 -7.80 11.81 -10.06
N GLY A 59 -8.52 10.88 -9.44
CA GLY A 59 -8.52 9.47 -9.80
C GLY A 59 -8.89 9.25 -11.28
N LYS A 60 -8.80 8.01 -11.76
CA LYS A 60 -9.20 7.69 -13.14
C LYS A 60 -10.66 8.14 -13.39
N GLY A 61 -10.85 9.03 -14.37
CA GLY A 61 -12.15 9.66 -14.66
C GLY A 61 -12.46 10.92 -13.84
N GLY A 62 -11.45 11.56 -13.20
CA GLY A 62 -11.60 12.85 -12.50
C GLY A 62 -12.37 12.78 -11.18
N LYS A 63 -12.60 11.58 -10.62
CA LYS A 63 -13.33 11.42 -9.35
C LYS A 63 -12.35 11.30 -8.17
N ASP A 64 -12.62 12.11 -7.16
CA ASP A 64 -11.92 12.05 -5.88
C ASP A 64 -12.51 10.92 -5.03
N ARG A 65 -11.66 10.31 -4.19
CA ARG A 65 -12.08 9.31 -3.22
C ARG A 65 -11.23 9.35 -1.96
N VAL A 66 -11.78 8.82 -0.88
CA VAL A 66 -11.06 8.57 0.36
C VAL A 66 -10.69 7.08 0.42
N VAL A 67 -9.46 6.79 0.82
CA VAL A 67 -9.03 5.43 1.19
C VAL A 67 -8.52 5.44 2.62
N TYR A 68 -8.49 4.26 3.25
CA TYR A 68 -8.22 4.13 4.67
C TYR A 68 -6.88 3.47 4.93
N LEU A 69 -6.18 3.92 5.99
CA LEU A 69 -4.90 3.37 6.44
C LEU A 69 -5.12 2.23 7.43
N SER A 70 -4.65 1.04 7.10
CA SER A 70 -4.44 -0.03 8.08
C SER A 70 -3.33 0.34 9.06
N GLU A 71 -3.24 -0.33 10.18
CA GLU A 71 -2.24 -0.01 11.21
C GLU A 71 -0.80 -0.17 10.71
N ASP A 72 -0.52 -1.26 9.96
CA ASP A 72 0.79 -1.50 9.36
C ASP A 72 1.16 -0.45 8.28
N ALA A 73 0.20 -0.02 7.47
CA ALA A 73 0.41 1.05 6.49
C ALA A 73 0.63 2.41 7.18
N ARG A 74 -0.12 2.71 8.25
CA ARG A 74 0.05 3.91 9.06
C ARG A 74 1.46 3.95 9.68
N THR A 75 1.87 2.87 10.33
CA THR A 75 3.19 2.75 10.96
C THR A 75 4.33 2.93 9.93
N ALA A 76 4.22 2.31 8.76
CA ALA A 76 5.20 2.47 7.68
C ALA A 76 5.27 3.91 7.19
N LEU A 77 4.13 4.57 7.02
CA LEU A 77 4.04 5.96 6.58
C LEU A 77 4.62 6.93 7.62
N GLU A 78 4.25 6.79 8.89
CA GLU A 78 4.79 7.61 9.99
C GLU A 78 6.31 7.44 10.15
N THR A 79 6.82 6.21 10.01
CA THR A 79 8.26 5.93 10.02
C THR A 79 8.99 6.67 8.91
N TYR A 80 8.41 6.73 7.72
CA TYR A 80 8.95 7.52 6.62
C TYR A 80 8.85 9.01 6.90
N LEU A 81 7.69 9.52 7.33
CA LEU A 81 7.48 10.95 7.62
C LEU A 81 8.45 11.49 8.68
N LYS A 82 8.75 10.74 9.73
CA LYS A 82 9.76 11.10 10.74
C LYS A 82 11.16 11.31 10.15
N ARG A 83 11.50 10.63 9.05
CA ARG A 83 12.80 10.74 8.36
C ARG A 83 12.78 11.73 7.20
N ARG A 84 11.60 12.20 6.82
CA ARG A 84 11.42 13.12 5.71
C ARG A 84 11.67 14.56 6.18
N SER A 85 12.85 15.11 5.90
CA SER A 85 13.25 16.47 6.29
C SER A 85 12.88 17.59 5.31
N SER A 86 12.13 17.28 4.23
CA SER A 86 11.83 18.24 3.16
C SER A 86 10.48 18.95 3.36
N LYS A 87 10.42 20.23 2.99
CA LYS A 87 9.18 21.05 2.93
C LYS A 87 8.43 20.89 1.59
N ALA A 88 8.91 20.06 0.67
CA ALA A 88 8.26 19.83 -0.62
C ALA A 88 6.85 19.28 -0.43
N LYS A 89 5.90 19.71 -1.27
CA LYS A 89 4.50 19.24 -1.23
C LYS A 89 4.36 17.74 -1.51
N GLY A 90 5.14 17.21 -2.47
CA GLY A 90 5.10 15.78 -2.82
C GLY A 90 5.46 14.90 -1.63
N LEU A 91 4.68 13.85 -1.40
CA LEU A 91 4.92 12.95 -0.26
C LEU A 91 6.21 12.17 -0.44
N PHE A 92 6.37 11.46 -1.56
CA PHE A 92 7.52 10.60 -1.82
C PHE A 92 8.55 11.29 -2.72
N LEU A 93 9.78 11.41 -2.21
CA LEU A 93 10.84 12.17 -2.85
C LEU A 93 11.98 11.25 -3.30
N VAL A 94 12.68 11.67 -4.36
CA VAL A 94 13.93 11.05 -4.79
C VAL A 94 14.99 11.29 -3.72
N GLN A 95 15.67 10.24 -3.26
CA GLN A 95 16.62 10.31 -2.15
C GLN A 95 18.06 10.52 -2.59
N LYS A 96 18.43 10.13 -3.83
CA LYS A 96 19.82 10.16 -4.35
C LYS A 96 19.85 10.63 -5.80
N GLY A 97 21.01 11.12 -6.21
CA GLY A 97 21.29 11.54 -7.59
C GLY A 97 20.84 12.98 -7.89
N PRO A 98 20.92 13.40 -9.17
CA PRO A 98 20.67 14.79 -9.59
C PRO A 98 19.26 15.29 -9.27
N MET A 99 18.28 14.39 -9.20
CA MET A 99 16.88 14.71 -8.91
C MET A 99 16.53 14.60 -7.40
N LYS A 100 17.53 14.53 -6.51
CA LYS A 100 17.29 14.45 -5.06
C LYS A 100 16.38 15.58 -4.57
N GLY A 101 15.35 15.21 -3.80
CA GLY A 101 14.37 16.16 -3.25
C GLY A 101 13.18 16.44 -4.17
N SER A 102 13.21 16.06 -5.44
CA SER A 102 12.04 16.12 -6.33
C SER A 102 11.07 14.96 -6.08
N PRO A 103 9.78 15.10 -6.43
CA PRO A 103 8.82 13.99 -6.36
C PRO A 103 9.29 12.79 -7.18
N ILE A 104 9.11 11.58 -6.62
CA ILE A 104 9.48 10.35 -7.32
C ILE A 104 8.54 10.10 -8.50
N SER A 105 9.08 9.76 -9.66
CA SER A 105 8.30 9.43 -10.83
C SER A 105 7.70 8.02 -10.76
N VAL A 106 6.65 7.78 -11.55
CA VAL A 106 6.06 6.43 -11.73
C VAL A 106 7.13 5.40 -12.09
N ARG A 107 8.00 5.73 -13.06
CA ARG A 107 9.10 4.85 -13.46
C ARG A 107 10.11 4.62 -12.33
N GLY A 108 10.33 5.63 -11.49
CA GLY A 108 11.16 5.51 -10.28
C GLY A 108 10.58 4.47 -9.31
N ILE A 109 9.28 4.54 -9.03
CA ILE A 109 8.59 3.58 -8.17
C ILE A 109 8.64 2.17 -8.77
N GLN A 110 8.38 2.03 -10.08
CA GLN A 110 8.46 0.75 -10.78
C GLN A 110 9.87 0.11 -10.70
N LYS A 111 10.93 0.91 -10.91
CA LYS A 111 12.31 0.41 -10.74
C LYS A 111 12.59 -0.04 -9.31
N ARG A 112 11.99 0.59 -8.29
CA ARG A 112 12.15 0.19 -6.90
C ARG A 112 11.47 -1.16 -6.62
N ILE A 113 10.25 -1.38 -7.10
CA ILE A 113 9.58 -2.69 -6.91
C ILE A 113 10.31 -3.79 -7.70
N GLU A 114 10.79 -3.53 -8.92
CA GLU A 114 11.60 -4.46 -9.71
C GLU A 114 12.90 -4.87 -8.97
N HIS A 115 13.55 -3.92 -8.28
CA HIS A 115 14.73 -4.20 -7.45
C HIS A 115 14.39 -5.18 -6.31
N TYR A 116 13.30 -4.92 -5.56
CA TYR A 116 12.90 -5.79 -4.46
C TYR A 116 12.33 -7.14 -4.92
N ALA A 117 11.67 -7.18 -6.07
CA ALA A 117 11.23 -8.42 -6.71
C ALA A 117 12.41 -9.37 -6.99
N ARG A 118 13.52 -8.83 -7.53
CA ARG A 118 14.76 -9.61 -7.73
C ARG A 118 15.38 -10.04 -6.42
N LYS A 119 15.45 -9.14 -5.41
CA LYS A 119 16.07 -9.42 -4.11
C LYS A 119 15.30 -10.48 -3.32
N SER A 120 13.97 -10.48 -3.38
CA SER A 120 13.10 -11.44 -2.70
C SER A 120 12.85 -12.71 -3.49
N ARG A 121 13.21 -12.75 -4.79
CA ARG A 121 12.84 -13.78 -5.75
C ARG A 121 11.30 -13.93 -5.93
N VAL A 122 10.54 -12.92 -5.55
CA VAL A 122 9.08 -12.86 -5.72
C VAL A 122 8.75 -12.06 -6.97
N LYS A 123 8.03 -12.66 -7.93
CA LYS A 123 7.53 -11.93 -9.11
C LYS A 123 6.41 -10.99 -8.68
N VAL A 124 6.66 -9.69 -8.75
CA VAL A 124 5.70 -8.66 -8.32
C VAL A 124 5.83 -7.39 -9.14
N SER A 125 4.71 -6.72 -9.36
CA SER A 125 4.61 -5.38 -9.93
C SER A 125 3.73 -4.48 -9.04
N CYS A 126 3.79 -3.17 -9.24
CA CYS A 126 2.92 -2.22 -8.54
C CYS A 126 1.43 -2.57 -8.69
N HIS A 127 1.01 -2.97 -9.90
CA HIS A 127 -0.37 -3.36 -10.16
C HIS A 127 -0.79 -4.62 -9.39
N GLN A 128 0.12 -5.59 -9.24
CA GLN A 128 -0.16 -6.81 -8.48
C GLN A 128 -0.35 -6.53 -6.98
N LEU A 129 0.37 -5.57 -6.37
CA LEU A 129 0.13 -5.18 -4.98
C LEU A 129 -1.30 -4.71 -4.77
N ARG A 130 -1.78 -3.83 -5.64
CA ARG A 130 -3.17 -3.34 -5.59
C ARG A 130 -4.19 -4.46 -5.86
N HIS A 131 -3.90 -5.36 -6.82
CA HIS A 131 -4.76 -6.51 -7.09
C HIS A 131 -4.81 -7.49 -5.91
N THR A 132 -3.68 -7.65 -5.22
CA THR A 132 -3.58 -8.47 -4.00
C THR A 132 -4.48 -7.92 -2.90
N MET A 133 -4.49 -6.60 -2.67
CA MET A 133 -5.42 -5.96 -1.72
C MET A 133 -6.88 -6.32 -2.03
N ALA A 134 -7.30 -6.14 -3.28
CA ALA A 134 -8.67 -6.45 -3.67
C ALA A 134 -9.04 -7.91 -3.40
N THR A 135 -8.15 -8.85 -3.74
CA THR A 135 -8.36 -10.28 -3.50
C THR A 135 -8.37 -10.61 -2.01
N GLN A 136 -7.47 -10.02 -1.21
CA GLN A 136 -7.43 -10.23 0.24
C GLN A 136 -8.70 -9.72 0.92
N LEU A 137 -9.20 -8.53 0.54
CA LEU A 137 -10.45 -7.99 1.09
C LEU A 137 -11.65 -8.86 0.70
N LEU A 138 -11.70 -9.35 -0.55
CA LEU A 138 -12.76 -10.25 -0.99
C LEU A 138 -12.73 -11.57 -0.20
N ASN A 139 -11.55 -12.14 0.02
CA ASN A 139 -11.37 -13.36 0.82
C ASN A 139 -11.60 -13.15 2.34
N ALA A 140 -11.70 -11.90 2.77
CA ALA A 140 -12.06 -11.48 4.13
C ALA A 140 -13.52 -11.00 4.21
N ASP A 141 -14.36 -11.42 3.26
CA ASP A 141 -15.80 -11.15 3.17
C ASP A 141 -16.17 -9.66 3.10
N ALA A 142 -15.26 -8.81 2.59
CA ALA A 142 -15.62 -7.43 2.30
C ALA A 142 -16.61 -7.36 1.12
N ALA A 143 -17.63 -6.51 1.25
CA ALA A 143 -18.59 -6.29 0.19
C ALA A 143 -17.91 -5.83 -1.11
N LEU A 144 -18.31 -6.39 -2.25
CA LEU A 144 -17.72 -6.06 -3.55
C LEU A 144 -17.83 -4.55 -3.86
N VAL A 145 -18.94 -3.92 -3.46
CA VAL A 145 -19.16 -2.47 -3.61
C VAL A 145 -18.09 -1.69 -2.84
N THR A 146 -17.80 -2.07 -1.60
CA THR A 146 -16.72 -1.47 -0.78
C THR A 146 -15.37 -1.56 -1.49
N ILE A 147 -15.05 -2.72 -2.08
CA ILE A 147 -13.80 -2.91 -2.83
C ILE A 147 -13.77 -2.03 -4.07
N GLN A 148 -14.88 -1.93 -4.80
CA GLN A 148 -15.00 -1.06 -5.98
C GLN A 148 -14.81 0.41 -5.64
N ASP A 149 -15.39 0.90 -4.54
CA ASP A 149 -15.26 2.28 -4.07
C ASP A 149 -13.82 2.59 -3.66
N LEU A 150 -13.18 1.72 -2.87
CA LEU A 150 -11.77 1.85 -2.49
C LEU A 150 -10.84 1.88 -3.70
N LEU A 151 -11.14 1.07 -4.72
CA LEU A 151 -10.36 1.02 -5.95
C LEU A 151 -10.70 2.17 -6.91
N GLY A 152 -11.78 2.91 -6.72
CA GLY A 152 -12.21 3.97 -7.64
C GLY A 152 -12.48 3.42 -9.03
N HIS A 153 -13.22 2.31 -9.12
CA HIS A 153 -13.77 1.81 -10.39
C HIS A 153 -15.02 2.64 -10.69
N GLY A 154 -14.88 3.62 -11.60
CA GLY A 154 -15.96 4.52 -11.95
C GLY A 154 -17.05 3.84 -12.75
N GLN A 155 -18.13 3.55 -12.11
CA GLN A 155 -19.51 3.68 -12.61
C GLN A 155 -20.44 3.61 -11.39
N ILE A 156 -20.66 4.74 -10.74
CA ILE A 156 -21.91 4.99 -10.06
C ILE A 156 -22.26 6.43 -10.39
N THR A 157 -23.20 6.56 -11.32
CA THR A 157 -24.01 7.76 -11.52
C THR A 157 -24.82 7.97 -10.26
N THR A 158 -24.86 9.21 -9.82
CA THR A 158 -25.88 9.84 -9.00
C THR A 158 -25.63 9.99 -7.51
N THR A 159 -25.60 11.24 -7.15
CA THR A 159 -26.16 11.92 -5.99
C THR A 159 -25.22 12.12 -4.79
N GLN A 160 -24.64 13.32 -4.76
CA GLN A 160 -23.87 13.95 -3.66
C GLN A 160 -24.57 13.93 -2.27
N ARG A 161 -25.76 13.40 -2.15
CA ARG A 161 -26.53 13.38 -0.89
C ARG A 161 -26.28 12.13 -0.03
N TYR A 162 -25.69 11.07 -0.60
CA TYR A 162 -25.41 9.80 0.10
C TYR A 162 -23.94 9.61 0.53
N CYS A 163 -23.05 10.54 0.19
CA CYS A 163 -21.61 10.39 0.40
C CYS A 163 -21.21 10.13 1.85
N ARG A 164 -21.82 10.79 2.85
CA ARG A 164 -21.42 10.63 4.26
C ARG A 164 -21.78 9.25 4.85
N VAL A 165 -22.94 8.71 4.50
CA VAL A 165 -23.38 7.39 5.03
C VAL A 165 -22.66 6.26 4.32
N ALA A 166 -22.42 6.39 3.00
CA ALA A 166 -21.64 5.46 2.22
C ALA A 166 -20.19 5.41 2.70
N ASP A 167 -19.57 6.56 2.98
CA ASP A 167 -18.19 6.65 3.50
C ASP A 167 -18.03 5.94 4.85
N LEU A 168 -18.96 6.07 5.77
CA LEU A 168 -18.91 5.40 7.08
C LEU A 168 -19.05 3.87 6.94
N LYS A 169 -19.89 3.40 6.02
CA LYS A 169 -20.05 1.96 5.75
C LYS A 169 -18.78 1.40 5.10
N VAL A 170 -18.25 2.07 4.08
CA VAL A 170 -17.00 1.67 3.40
C VAL A 170 -15.84 1.65 4.40
N GLN A 171 -15.74 2.65 5.27
CA GLN A 171 -14.73 2.70 6.32
C GLN A 171 -14.83 1.50 7.27
N ARG A 172 -16.04 1.23 7.78
CA ARG A 172 -16.28 0.12 8.72
C ARG A 172 -15.99 -1.23 8.08
N ASP A 173 -16.48 -1.46 6.87
CA ASP A 173 -16.28 -2.72 6.14
C ASP A 173 -14.80 -2.94 5.79
N TYR A 174 -14.08 -1.85 5.44
CA TYR A 174 -12.63 -1.92 5.24
C TYR A 174 -11.90 -2.33 6.51
N TYR A 175 -12.15 -1.67 7.65
CA TYR A 175 -11.42 -2.00 8.89
C TYR A 175 -11.74 -3.41 9.38
N LYS A 176 -12.98 -3.87 9.28
CA LYS A 176 -13.36 -5.25 9.61
C LYS A 176 -12.59 -6.26 8.76
N ALA A 177 -12.55 -6.05 7.44
CA ALA A 177 -11.88 -6.97 6.54
C ALA A 177 -10.35 -6.90 6.66
N ILE A 178 -9.77 -5.70 6.81
CA ILE A 178 -8.30 -5.56 6.88
C ILE A 178 -7.72 -6.17 8.16
N GLU A 179 -8.44 -6.17 9.28
CA GLU A 179 -8.01 -6.86 10.50
C GLU A 179 -7.81 -8.35 10.24
N VAL A 180 -8.76 -9.00 9.55
CA VAL A 180 -8.64 -10.42 9.15
C VAL A 180 -7.43 -10.64 8.24
N VAL A 181 -7.20 -9.73 7.30
CA VAL A 181 -6.04 -9.78 6.40
C VAL A 181 -4.73 -9.66 7.17
N LEU A 182 -4.64 -8.71 8.12
CA LEU A 182 -3.44 -8.49 8.93
C LEU A 182 -3.10 -9.71 9.79
N GLN A 183 -4.11 -10.35 10.41
CA GLN A 183 -3.92 -11.59 11.18
C GLN A 183 -3.33 -12.72 10.32
N ARG A 184 -3.76 -12.84 9.06
CA ARG A 184 -3.28 -13.88 8.13
C ARG A 184 -1.90 -13.58 7.55
N THR A 185 -1.60 -12.30 7.28
CA THR A 185 -0.43 -11.92 6.50
C THR A 185 0.83 -11.73 7.35
N GLN A 186 0.71 -11.41 8.65
CA GLN A 186 1.81 -11.08 9.58
C GLN A 186 2.99 -10.43 8.85
N VAL A 187 2.84 -9.19 8.39
CA VAL A 187 3.96 -8.43 7.85
C VAL A 187 4.86 -8.00 9.00
N ARG A 188 5.69 -8.95 9.46
CA ARG A 188 6.58 -8.82 10.62
C ARG A 188 7.56 -7.66 10.45
N GLY A 189 7.89 -7.01 11.54
CA GLY A 189 9.00 -6.05 11.64
C GLY A 189 10.35 -6.75 11.39
N LYS A 190 11.42 -5.97 11.37
CA LYS A 190 12.80 -6.45 11.13
C LYS A 190 13.29 -7.48 12.14
N ASP A 191 12.70 -7.49 13.34
CA ASP A 191 13.22 -8.26 14.50
C ASP A 191 12.84 -9.74 14.48
N ASP A 192 11.90 -10.14 13.59
CA ASP A 192 11.36 -11.51 13.55
C ASP A 192 11.78 -12.32 12.30
N PHE A 193 12.70 -11.80 11.46
CA PHE A 193 13.14 -12.49 10.25
C PHE A 193 14.40 -13.31 10.51
N GLU A 194 14.25 -14.61 10.67
CA GLU A 194 15.33 -15.58 10.59
C GLU A 194 15.52 -15.99 9.11
N PRO A 195 16.70 -15.71 8.49
CA PRO A 195 16.91 -16.05 7.09
C PRO A 195 16.91 -17.57 6.90
N PRO A 196 16.39 -18.08 5.77
CA PRO A 196 16.22 -19.52 5.52
C PRO A 196 17.53 -20.33 5.55
N GLU A 197 18.70 -19.68 5.50
CA GLU A 197 20.02 -20.32 5.59
C GLU A 197 20.33 -20.89 6.98
N LYS A 198 19.69 -20.44 8.06
CA LYS A 198 19.88 -21.01 9.39
C LYS A 198 19.07 -22.30 9.62
N ARG A 199 17.88 -22.42 9.00
CA ARG A 199 17.04 -23.63 9.11
C ARG A 199 17.63 -24.87 8.42
N ALA A 200 18.52 -24.68 7.44
CA ALA A 200 19.15 -25.79 6.75
C ALA A 200 20.29 -26.44 7.56
N LYS A 201 20.82 -25.75 8.58
CA LYS A 201 21.91 -26.27 9.41
C LYS A 201 21.44 -27.02 10.66
N GLU A 202 20.21 -26.82 11.11
CA GLU A 202 19.66 -27.50 12.28
C GLU A 202 19.04 -28.87 11.97
N ASN A 203 18.78 -29.18 10.69
CA ASN A 203 18.24 -30.48 10.27
C ASN A 203 19.33 -31.46 9.77
N MET A 204 20.61 -31.19 10.02
CA MET A 204 21.75 -32.06 9.65
C MET A 204 22.61 -32.45 10.87
N VAL A 205 22.01 -32.58 12.04
CA VAL A 205 22.64 -33.23 13.21
C VAL A 205 21.74 -34.37 13.69
#